data_7b5dd7ed7008638b018ce8c9a6b6ad2e
#
_entry.id   7b5dd7ed7008638b018ce8c9a6b6ad2e
#
_cell.length_a   1.000
_cell.length_b   1.000
_cell.length_c   1.000
_cell.angle_alpha   90.00
_cell.angle_beta   90.00
_cell.angle_gamma   90.00
#
_symmetry.space_group_name_H-M   'P 1'
#
loop_
_entity.id
_entity.type
_entity.pdbx_description
1 polymer ?
#
loop_
_entity_poly.entity_id
_entity_poly.type
_entity_poly.pdbx_seq_one_letter_code
_entity_poly.pdbx_strand_id
1 'polypeptide(L)'
;MQVTITARRMEAPPLLEKMLRTKAAKLERMGHKLNKLHAIFGKDRYLYTAELTLTAKGFAVVGKAEHPKDLLTCMEEALAKVEHQLQRREDKRAVELRRRVPHRPA
;
A
#
# COMPACT_ATOMS: atom_id res chain seq x y z
N MET A 1 -4.36 -7.81 9.74
CA MET A 1 -3.21 -6.93 9.39
C MET A 1 -3.07 -5.82 10.41
N GLN A 2 -1.88 -5.55 10.84
CA GLN A 2 -1.58 -4.45 11.75
C GLN A 2 -1.37 -3.15 10.96
N VAL A 3 -2.01 -2.07 11.41
CA VAL A 3 -1.84 -0.75 10.79
C VAL A 3 -1.16 0.16 11.79
N THR A 4 -0.03 0.75 11.40
CA THR A 4 0.70 1.72 12.21
C THR A 4 0.88 3.02 11.44
N ILE A 5 0.75 4.13 12.15
CA ILE A 5 0.85 5.47 11.56
C ILE A 5 1.90 6.27 12.31
N THR A 6 2.81 6.86 11.58
CA THR A 6 3.82 7.78 12.09
C THR A 6 3.63 9.12 11.40
N ALA A 7 3.57 10.17 12.17
CA ALA A 7 3.49 11.55 11.64
C ALA A 7 4.76 12.30 12.05
N ARG A 8 5.38 12.97 11.08
CA ARG A 8 6.60 13.75 11.27
C ARG A 8 6.31 15.22 10.99
N ARG A 9 6.61 16.08 11.96
CA ARG A 9 6.37 17.55 11.89
C ARG A 9 4.91 17.92 11.66
N MET A 10 4.00 17.03 12.00
CA MET A 10 2.56 17.24 11.89
C MET A 10 1.83 16.23 12.76
N GLU A 11 0.56 16.46 13.00
CA GLU A 11 -0.32 15.47 13.61
C GLU A 11 -1.18 14.84 12.51
N ALA A 12 -1.35 13.52 12.58
CA ALA A 12 -2.25 12.82 11.66
C ALA A 12 -3.70 13.09 12.07
N PRO A 13 -4.52 13.65 11.18
CA PRO A 13 -5.94 13.85 11.50
C PRO A 13 -6.64 12.51 11.76
N PRO A 14 -7.58 12.44 12.72
CA PRO A 14 -8.33 11.21 12.98
C PRO A 14 -9.04 10.63 11.76
N LEU A 15 -9.53 11.51 10.88
CA LEU A 15 -10.17 11.08 9.64
C LEU A 15 -9.20 10.32 8.73
N LEU A 16 -7.97 10.77 8.65
CA LEU A 16 -6.93 10.13 7.85
C LEU A 16 -6.67 8.70 8.34
N GLU A 17 -6.54 8.55 9.65
CA GLU A 17 -6.33 7.25 10.28
C GLU A 17 -7.50 6.30 10.00
N LYS A 18 -8.72 6.80 10.17
CA LYS A 18 -9.93 6.02 9.91
C LYS A 18 -10.02 5.56 8.46
N MET A 19 -9.73 6.44 7.53
CA MET A 19 -9.74 6.13 6.11
C MET A 19 -8.66 5.12 5.74
N LEU A 20 -7.47 5.26 6.32
CA LEU A 20 -6.38 4.31 6.08
C LEU A 20 -6.75 2.91 6.57
N ARG A 21 -7.37 2.79 7.74
CA ARG A 21 -7.82 1.50 8.26
C ARG A 21 -8.90 0.86 7.38
N THR A 22 -9.82 1.65 6.86
CA THR A 22 -10.86 1.19 5.93
C THR A 22 -10.22 0.66 4.64
N LYS A 23 -9.25 1.36 4.11
CA LYS A 23 -8.55 0.95 2.90
C LYS A 23 -7.65 -0.26 3.14
N ALA A 24 -7.05 -0.36 4.31
CA ALA A 24 -6.28 -1.54 4.71
C ALA A 24 -7.14 -2.80 4.71
N ALA A 25 -8.37 -2.71 5.19
CA ALA A 25 -9.31 -3.82 5.16
C ALA A 25 -9.61 -4.29 3.72
N LYS A 26 -9.68 -3.36 2.78
CA LYS A 26 -9.84 -3.70 1.36
C LYS A 26 -8.62 -4.41 0.80
N LEU A 27 -7.42 -4.00 1.19
CA LEU A 27 -6.19 -4.66 0.76
C LEU A 27 -6.15 -6.13 1.20
N GLU A 28 -6.62 -6.41 2.40
CA GLU A 28 -6.68 -7.78 2.92
C GLU A 28 -7.55 -8.71 2.06
N ARG A 29 -8.55 -8.15 1.37
CA ARG A 29 -9.45 -8.91 0.49
C ARG A 29 -8.80 -9.30 -0.82
N MET A 30 -7.60 -8.81 -1.12
CA MET A 30 -6.90 -9.14 -2.37
C MET A 30 -6.22 -10.52 -2.35
N GLY A 31 -6.44 -11.31 -1.31
CA GLY A 31 -5.99 -12.70 -1.27
C GLY A 31 -4.58 -12.94 -0.81
N HIS A 32 -3.86 -11.93 -0.37
CA HIS A 32 -2.51 -12.06 0.18
C HIS A 32 -2.53 -12.17 1.70
N LYS A 33 -1.55 -12.86 2.25
CA LYS A 33 -1.32 -12.86 3.70
C LYS A 33 -0.54 -11.61 4.07
N LEU A 34 -1.28 -10.54 4.36
CA LEU A 34 -0.70 -9.26 4.72
C LEU A 34 -0.43 -9.20 6.23
N ASN A 35 0.76 -8.76 6.60
CA ASN A 35 1.17 -8.67 7.99
C ASN A 35 0.97 -7.28 8.56
N LYS A 36 1.44 -6.25 7.86
CA LYS A 36 1.51 -4.91 8.41
C LYS A 36 1.44 -3.86 7.31
N LEU A 37 0.70 -2.80 7.57
CA LEU A 37 0.74 -1.57 6.79
C LEU A 37 1.30 -0.46 7.68
N HIS A 38 2.45 0.07 7.31
CA HIS A 38 3.06 1.18 8.01
C HIS A 38 2.97 2.44 7.15
N ALA A 39 2.31 3.45 7.67
CA ALA A 39 2.17 4.73 6.99
C ALA A 39 3.00 5.78 7.70
N ILE A 40 3.82 6.50 6.94
CA ILE A 40 4.60 7.63 7.44
C ILE A 40 4.13 8.86 6.69
N PHE A 41 3.54 9.80 7.43
CA PHE A 41 3.11 11.07 6.90
C PHE A 41 4.05 12.16 7.38
N GLY A 42 4.29 13.13 6.54
CA GLY A 42 5.15 14.25 6.88
C GLY A 42 4.73 15.51 6.16
N LYS A 43 5.22 16.62 6.68
CA LYS A 43 5.09 17.92 6.05
C LYS A 43 6.47 18.55 5.98
N ASP A 44 6.94 18.84 4.78
CA ASP A 44 8.21 19.49 4.54
C ASP A 44 7.96 20.75 3.72
N ARG A 45 8.13 21.93 4.37
CA ARG A 45 7.86 23.24 3.79
C ARG A 45 6.47 23.33 3.16
N TYR A 46 6.36 23.11 1.86
CA TYR A 46 5.13 23.25 1.10
C TYR A 46 4.52 21.92 0.70
N LEU A 47 5.18 20.81 1.02
CA LEU A 47 4.76 19.50 0.55
C LEU A 47 4.33 18.60 1.69
N TYR A 48 3.18 17.99 1.53
CA TYR A 48 2.83 16.81 2.32
C TYR A 48 3.47 15.58 1.67
N THR A 49 3.95 14.67 2.49
CA THR A 49 4.54 13.43 2.02
C THR A 49 3.82 12.25 2.65
N ALA A 50 3.70 11.18 1.90
CA ALA A 50 3.17 9.91 2.40
C ALA A 50 4.05 8.78 1.90
N GLU A 51 4.41 7.88 2.80
CA GLU A 51 5.13 6.66 2.47
C GLU A 51 4.39 5.50 3.12
N LEU A 52 3.89 4.60 2.31
CA LEU A 52 3.17 3.42 2.77
C LEU A 52 4.00 2.18 2.45
N THR A 53 4.31 1.41 3.50
CA THR A 53 4.99 0.13 3.36
C THR A 53 4.04 -0.98 3.76
N LEU A 54 3.73 -1.84 2.83
CA LEU A 54 2.90 -3.01 3.06
C LEU A 54 3.79 -4.23 3.11
N THR A 55 3.82 -4.90 4.27
CA THR A 55 4.60 -6.10 4.48
C THR A 55 3.69 -7.32 4.44
N ALA A 56 4.08 -8.30 3.67
CA ALA A 56 3.39 -9.58 3.55
C ALA A 56 4.38 -10.72 3.75
N LYS A 57 3.87 -11.94 3.75
CA LYS A 57 4.73 -13.11 3.87
C LYS A 57 5.61 -13.23 2.62
N GLY A 58 6.91 -13.03 2.80
CA GLY A 58 7.89 -13.20 1.73
C GLY A 58 8.14 -11.98 0.84
N PHE A 59 7.43 -10.86 1.05
CA PHE A 59 7.67 -9.66 0.28
C PHE A 59 7.16 -8.39 0.97
N ALA A 60 7.58 -7.25 0.46
CA ALA A 60 7.05 -5.94 0.86
C ALA A 60 6.90 -5.06 -0.38
N VAL A 61 5.93 -4.17 -0.35
CA VAL A 61 5.75 -3.15 -1.39
C VAL A 61 5.69 -1.78 -0.75
N VAL A 62 6.19 -0.77 -1.46
CA VAL A 62 6.26 0.60 -0.96
C VAL A 62 5.64 1.54 -1.97
N GLY A 63 4.78 2.43 -1.49
CA GLY A 63 4.24 3.52 -2.28
C GLY A 63 4.58 4.85 -1.63
N LYS A 64 5.08 5.80 -2.42
CA LYS A 64 5.42 7.14 -1.97
C LYS A 64 4.70 8.17 -2.81
N ALA A 65 4.26 9.24 -2.18
CA ALA A 65 3.62 10.35 -2.86
C ALA A 65 3.92 11.66 -2.17
N GLU A 66 3.82 12.74 -2.93
CA GLU A 66 3.95 14.10 -2.44
C GLU A 66 2.81 14.93 -3.00
N HIS A 67 2.27 15.83 -2.20
CA HIS A 67 1.19 16.72 -2.64
C HIS A 67 1.30 18.06 -1.93
N PRO A 68 1.19 19.19 -2.65
CA PRO A 68 1.42 20.51 -2.05
C PRO A 68 0.31 20.98 -1.13
N LYS A 69 -0.90 20.51 -1.28
CA LYS A 69 -2.05 21.10 -0.56
C LYS A 69 -2.90 20.12 0.25
N ASP A 70 -2.83 18.83 -0.05
CA ASP A 70 -3.80 17.90 0.52
C ASP A 70 -3.15 16.59 0.95
N LEU A 71 -3.14 16.37 2.25
CA LEU A 71 -2.59 15.15 2.83
C LEU A 71 -3.41 13.92 2.45
N LEU A 72 -4.73 14.06 2.36
CA LEU A 72 -5.61 12.96 1.99
C LEU A 72 -5.33 12.48 0.58
N THR A 73 -5.20 13.41 -0.37
CA THR A 73 -4.83 13.08 -1.75
C THR A 73 -3.46 12.40 -1.79
N CYS A 74 -2.50 12.89 -1.00
CA CYS A 74 -1.17 12.32 -0.87
C CYS A 74 -1.25 10.85 -0.41
N MET A 75 -2.04 10.59 0.62
CA MET A 75 -2.27 9.23 1.12
C MET A 75 -2.89 8.34 0.04
N GLU A 76 -3.90 8.83 -0.65
CA GLU A 76 -4.59 8.07 -1.69
C GLU A 76 -3.66 7.74 -2.87
N GLU A 77 -2.81 8.66 -3.26
CA GLU A 77 -1.83 8.42 -4.32
C GLU A 77 -0.80 7.37 -3.90
N ALA A 78 -0.28 7.46 -2.68
CA ALA A 78 0.66 6.47 -2.16
C ALA A 78 0.02 5.09 -2.06
N LEU A 79 -1.23 5.05 -1.61
CA LEU A 79 -2.00 3.82 -1.48
C LEU A 79 -2.27 3.20 -2.85
N ALA A 80 -2.61 4.01 -3.86
CA ALA A 80 -2.82 3.54 -5.22
C ALA A 80 -1.57 2.87 -5.78
N LYS A 81 -0.39 3.40 -5.47
CA LYS A 81 0.89 2.79 -5.85
C LYS A 81 1.10 1.44 -5.18
N VAL A 82 0.75 1.34 -3.90
CA VAL A 82 0.82 0.07 -3.17
C VAL A 82 -0.12 -0.97 -3.78
N GLU A 83 -1.37 -0.57 -4.02
CA GLU A 83 -2.37 -1.44 -4.64
C GLU A 83 -1.92 -1.91 -6.02
N HIS A 84 -1.38 -1.02 -6.82
CA HIS A 84 -0.90 -1.33 -8.16
C HIS A 84 0.26 -2.34 -8.14
N GLN A 85 1.23 -2.15 -7.24
CA GLN A 85 2.33 -3.09 -7.07
C GLN A 85 1.85 -4.46 -6.59
N LEU A 86 0.89 -4.46 -5.66
CA LEU A 86 0.30 -5.69 -5.15
C LEU A 86 -0.42 -6.45 -6.26
N GLN A 87 -1.19 -5.76 -7.09
CA GLN A 87 -1.91 -6.34 -8.22
C GLN A 87 -0.95 -6.90 -9.26
N ARG A 88 0.10 -6.18 -9.59
CA ARG A 88 1.13 -6.65 -10.52
C ARG A 88 1.82 -7.90 -10.02
N ARG A 89 2.06 -7.97 -8.72
CA ARG A 89 2.66 -9.16 -8.12
C ARG A 89 1.73 -10.36 -8.21
N GLU A 90 0.44 -10.16 -8.02
CA GLU A 90 -0.56 -11.22 -8.18
C GLU A 90 -0.61 -11.72 -9.62
N ASP A 91 -0.64 -10.81 -10.58
CA ASP A 91 -0.64 -11.14 -12.00
C ASP A 91 0.60 -11.93 -12.40
N LYS A 92 1.76 -11.52 -11.93
CA LYS A 92 3.03 -12.21 -12.17
C LYS A 92 3.02 -13.61 -11.59
N ARG A 93 2.49 -13.78 -10.39
CA ARG A 93 2.37 -15.07 -9.72
C ARG A 93 1.45 -16.01 -10.53
N ALA A 94 0.34 -15.49 -11.02
CA ALA A 94 -0.60 -16.26 -11.85
C ALA A 94 0.07 -16.72 -13.14
N VAL A 95 0.85 -15.87 -13.78
CA VAL A 95 1.60 -16.22 -15.00
C VAL A 95 2.65 -17.29 -14.71
N GLU A 96 3.38 -17.18 -13.61
CA GLU A 96 4.37 -18.19 -13.22
C GLU A 96 3.72 -19.55 -12.95
N LEU A 97 2.58 -19.56 -12.29
CA LEU A 97 1.84 -20.81 -12.04
C LEU A 97 1.39 -21.46 -13.35
N ARG A 98 0.96 -20.67 -14.32
CA ARG A 98 0.59 -21.17 -15.65
C ARG A 98 1.78 -21.74 -16.40
N ARG A 99 2.96 -21.15 -16.26
CA ARG A 99 4.20 -21.65 -16.86
C ARG A 99 4.68 -22.95 -16.24
N ARG A 100 4.40 -23.16 -14.96
CA ARG A 100 4.80 -24.37 -14.22
C ARG A 100 3.89 -25.55 -14.51
N VAL A 101 2.69 -25.31 -14.98
CA VAL A 101 1.80 -26.39 -15.40
C VAL A 101 2.32 -26.95 -16.72
N PRO A 102 2.70 -28.24 -16.77
CA PRO A 102 3.19 -28.81 -18.02
C PRO A 102 2.12 -28.67 -19.10
N HIS A 103 2.50 -27.98 -20.16
CA HIS A 103 1.65 -27.88 -21.33
C HIS A 103 1.68 -29.24 -22.00
N ARG A 104 0.67 -30.03 -21.75
CA ARG A 104 0.51 -31.27 -22.50
C ARG A 104 -0.17 -30.95 -23.83
N PRO A 105 0.52 -31.14 -24.94
CA PRO A 105 -0.18 -31.08 -26.21
C PRO A 105 -1.28 -32.13 -26.19
N ALA A 106 -2.43 -31.70 -26.55
CA ALA A 106 -3.58 -32.58 -26.62
C ALA A 106 -3.32 -33.72 -27.59
#